data_d60617199c27851b05a49ebd98f69326
#
_entry.id   d60617199c27851b05a49ebd98f69326
#
_cell.length_a   1.000
_cell.length_b   1.000
_cell.length_c   1.000
_cell.angle_alpha   90.00
_cell.angle_beta   90.00
_cell.angle_gamma   90.00
#
_symmetry.space_group_name_H-M   'P 1'
#
loop_
_entity.id
_entity.type
_entity.pdbx_description
1 polymer ?
#
loop_
_entity_poly.entity_id
_entity_poly.type
_entity_poly.pdbx_seq_one_letter_code
_entity_poly.pdbx_strand_id
1 'polypeptide(L)'
;MPTVAHTWNTMTDSVSSIRVLIAEDDENARALLVELLSTLGHTVVAEVSTGRDAFERAKAVAPDVVLLDVHMPDGSGIEAAEHITQAMPGVGVVLFSGDQTVTLSDREVAATAAIAFLPKPSPPRVLDSTLRLAATRARELLTARKDAASARQALENRKTIERAKGVLMRRTGSSEEEAYSILRRTSQDRSVPMVEIARAVLEGEPGLGEPPKR
;
A
#
# COMPACT_ATOMS: atom_id res chain seq x y z
N MET A 1 -4.42 5.68 -56.39
CA MET A 1 -4.95 5.38 -55.06
C MET A 1 -3.86 4.66 -54.31
N PRO A 2 -3.09 5.30 -53.38
CA PRO A 2 -2.10 4.61 -52.59
C PRO A 2 -2.80 3.96 -51.35
N THR A 3 -2.59 2.67 -51.21
CA THR A 3 -3.02 1.85 -50.09
C THR A 3 -2.25 2.25 -48.84
N VAL A 4 -2.94 2.80 -47.86
CA VAL A 4 -2.37 3.10 -46.53
C VAL A 4 -2.22 1.80 -45.77
N ALA A 5 -1.00 1.26 -45.75
CA ALA A 5 -0.65 0.16 -44.86
C ALA A 5 -0.65 0.67 -43.40
N HIS A 6 -1.66 0.27 -42.63
CA HIS A 6 -1.66 0.48 -41.18
C HIS A 6 -0.61 -0.44 -40.58
N THR A 7 0.55 0.09 -40.33
CA THR A 7 1.55 -0.53 -39.48
C THR A 7 1.04 -0.48 -38.06
N TRP A 8 0.46 -1.60 -37.62
CA TRP A 8 0.26 -1.84 -36.17
C TRP A 8 1.65 -1.95 -35.58
N ASN A 9 2.10 -0.85 -34.97
CA ASN A 9 3.29 -0.86 -34.13
C ASN A 9 2.95 -1.77 -32.95
N THR A 10 3.45 -3.01 -32.99
CA THR A 10 3.45 -3.90 -31.84
C THR A 10 4.41 -3.27 -30.81
N MET A 11 3.89 -2.34 -30.01
CA MET A 11 4.45 -2.11 -28.68
C MET A 11 4.31 -3.43 -27.97
N THR A 12 5.38 -4.22 -27.97
CA THR A 12 5.61 -5.21 -26.94
C THR A 12 5.77 -4.43 -25.65
N ASP A 13 4.63 -4.10 -25.02
CA ASP A 13 4.64 -3.82 -23.60
C ASP A 13 5.40 -4.98 -22.97
N SER A 14 6.55 -4.70 -22.43
CA SER A 14 7.29 -5.65 -21.63
C SER A 14 6.37 -5.96 -20.43
N VAL A 15 5.63 -7.05 -20.59
CA VAL A 15 4.67 -7.52 -19.59
C VAL A 15 5.49 -7.77 -18.33
N SER A 16 5.50 -6.82 -17.40
CA SER A 16 6.34 -6.88 -16.23
C SER A 16 6.02 -8.14 -15.44
N SER A 17 7.05 -8.93 -15.15
CA SER A 17 6.96 -10.10 -14.30
C SER A 17 6.40 -9.69 -12.94
N ILE A 18 5.41 -10.43 -12.45
CA ILE A 18 4.86 -10.27 -11.11
C ILE A 18 5.58 -11.21 -10.18
N ARG A 19 5.95 -10.74 -9.01
CA ARG A 19 6.55 -11.52 -7.94
C ARG A 19 5.44 -12.15 -7.12
N VAL A 20 5.29 -13.47 -7.20
CA VAL A 20 4.21 -14.23 -6.57
C VAL A 20 4.74 -15.08 -5.43
N LEU A 21 4.09 -15.01 -4.27
CA LEU A 21 4.21 -15.99 -3.21
C LEU A 21 3.05 -16.97 -3.33
N ILE A 22 3.32 -18.27 -3.27
CA ILE A 22 2.33 -19.35 -3.30
C ILE A 22 2.19 -19.92 -1.90
N ALA A 23 0.95 -20.00 -1.40
CA ALA A 23 0.60 -20.74 -0.19
C ALA A 23 -0.42 -21.83 -0.55
N GLU A 24 0.02 -23.07 -0.54
CA GLU A 24 -0.72 -24.26 -0.95
C GLU A 24 -0.17 -25.46 -0.17
N ASP A 25 -1.01 -26.21 0.50
CA ASP A 25 -0.59 -27.35 1.32
C ASP A 25 -0.31 -28.61 0.49
N ASP A 26 -1.03 -28.84 -0.60
CA ASP A 26 -0.74 -29.95 -1.51
C ASP A 26 0.52 -29.70 -2.33
N GLU A 27 1.52 -30.55 -2.13
CA GLU A 27 2.84 -30.41 -2.77
C GLU A 27 2.75 -30.51 -4.30
N ASN A 28 1.87 -31.38 -4.84
CA ASN A 28 1.72 -31.56 -6.29
C ASN A 28 1.02 -30.35 -6.90
N ALA A 29 -0.04 -29.84 -6.25
CA ALA A 29 -0.75 -28.63 -6.68
C ALA A 29 0.19 -27.42 -6.66
N ARG A 30 1.01 -27.27 -5.60
CA ARG A 30 2.01 -26.23 -5.47
C ARG A 30 3.05 -26.27 -6.59
N ALA A 31 3.62 -27.46 -6.87
CA ALA A 31 4.58 -27.65 -7.96
C ALA A 31 4.01 -27.28 -9.33
N LEU A 32 2.75 -27.68 -9.61
CA LEU A 32 2.06 -27.33 -10.85
C LEU A 32 1.84 -25.80 -10.97
N LEU A 33 1.51 -25.12 -9.87
CA LEU A 33 1.36 -23.67 -9.85
C LEU A 33 2.69 -22.95 -10.15
N VAL A 34 3.80 -23.45 -9.60
CA VAL A 34 5.15 -22.92 -9.87
C VAL A 34 5.48 -23.01 -11.35
N GLU A 35 5.28 -24.18 -11.96
CA GLU A 35 5.52 -24.39 -13.39
C GLU A 35 4.63 -23.49 -14.25
N LEU A 36 3.33 -23.41 -13.92
CA LEU A 36 2.39 -22.59 -14.62
C LEU A 36 2.75 -21.10 -14.55
N LEU A 37 3.05 -20.58 -13.36
CA LEU A 37 3.42 -19.18 -13.17
C LEU A 37 4.71 -18.83 -13.90
N SER A 38 5.69 -19.73 -13.88
CA SER A 38 6.94 -19.57 -14.64
C SER A 38 6.68 -19.51 -16.15
N THR A 39 5.81 -20.37 -16.67
CA THR A 39 5.38 -20.37 -18.08
C THR A 39 4.66 -19.07 -18.46
N LEU A 40 3.89 -18.48 -17.55
CA LEU A 40 3.22 -17.20 -17.73
C LEU A 40 4.16 -15.99 -17.59
N GLY A 41 5.45 -16.22 -17.30
CA GLY A 41 6.46 -15.16 -17.16
C GLY A 41 6.47 -14.46 -15.81
N HIS A 42 5.86 -15.06 -14.79
CA HIS A 42 5.91 -14.56 -13.40
C HIS A 42 7.09 -15.18 -12.63
N THR A 43 7.45 -14.52 -11.54
CA THR A 43 8.52 -14.98 -10.66
C THR A 43 7.93 -15.48 -9.34
N VAL A 44 8.04 -16.79 -9.07
CA VAL A 44 7.71 -17.32 -7.76
C VAL A 44 8.85 -16.97 -6.80
N VAL A 45 8.55 -16.15 -5.80
CA VAL A 45 9.55 -15.65 -4.83
C VAL A 45 9.55 -16.42 -3.52
N ALA A 46 8.50 -17.15 -3.25
CA ALA A 46 8.42 -18.08 -2.13
C ALA A 46 7.27 -19.07 -2.31
N GLU A 47 7.43 -20.21 -1.69
CA GLU A 47 6.47 -21.30 -1.59
C GLU A 47 6.32 -21.67 -0.12
N VAL A 48 5.10 -21.82 0.34
CA VAL A 48 4.76 -22.23 1.71
C VAL A 48 3.53 -23.13 1.71
N SER A 49 3.33 -23.87 2.79
CA SER A 49 2.24 -24.83 2.95
C SER A 49 1.21 -24.42 4.01
N THR A 50 1.39 -23.27 4.65
CA THR A 50 0.51 -22.79 5.75
C THR A 50 0.21 -21.31 5.62
N GLY A 51 -0.93 -20.87 6.15
CA GLY A 51 -1.32 -19.47 6.16
C GLY A 51 -0.42 -18.61 7.05
N ARG A 52 0.07 -19.17 8.16
CA ARG A 52 1.01 -18.50 9.05
C ARG A 52 2.33 -18.22 8.34
N ASP A 53 2.88 -19.25 7.67
CA ASP A 53 4.12 -19.10 6.93
C ASP A 53 3.96 -18.13 5.75
N ALA A 54 2.78 -18.11 5.12
CA ALA A 54 2.47 -17.14 4.08
C ALA A 54 2.62 -15.69 4.56
N PHE A 55 2.08 -15.39 5.73
CA PHE A 55 2.19 -14.06 6.32
C PHE A 55 3.64 -13.68 6.68
N GLU A 56 4.36 -14.57 7.39
CA GLU A 56 5.74 -14.28 7.77
C GLU A 56 6.67 -14.19 6.55
N ARG A 57 6.47 -15.07 5.58
CA ARG A 57 7.29 -15.07 4.38
C ARG A 57 7.00 -13.87 3.49
N ALA A 58 5.73 -13.43 3.38
CA ALA A 58 5.36 -12.24 2.63
C ALA A 58 6.05 -10.97 3.17
N LYS A 59 6.20 -10.83 4.49
CA LYS A 59 6.98 -9.73 5.09
C LYS A 59 8.44 -9.77 4.65
N ALA A 60 9.04 -10.96 4.60
CA ALA A 60 10.46 -11.12 4.30
C ALA A 60 10.77 -10.86 2.81
N VAL A 61 9.91 -11.35 1.90
CA VAL A 61 10.18 -11.30 0.45
C VAL A 61 9.49 -10.15 -0.27
N ALA A 62 8.52 -9.49 0.36
CA ALA A 62 7.73 -8.40 -0.21
C ALA A 62 7.22 -8.74 -1.63
N PRO A 63 6.32 -9.72 -1.79
CA PRO A 63 5.77 -10.10 -3.09
C PRO A 63 4.84 -9.00 -3.62
N ASP A 64 4.56 -9.02 -4.93
CA ASP A 64 3.49 -8.20 -5.50
C ASP A 64 2.12 -8.81 -5.22
N VAL A 65 2.03 -10.15 -5.23
CA VAL A 65 0.80 -10.91 -5.01
C VAL A 65 1.08 -12.15 -4.16
N VAL A 66 0.15 -12.48 -3.28
CA VAL A 66 0.06 -13.78 -2.62
C VAL A 66 -1.09 -14.55 -3.23
N LEU A 67 -0.80 -15.71 -3.81
CA LEU A 67 -1.77 -16.70 -4.24
C LEU A 67 -1.96 -17.69 -3.09
N LEU A 68 -3.16 -17.75 -2.53
CA LEU A 68 -3.42 -18.34 -1.24
C LEU A 68 -4.56 -19.35 -1.32
N ASP A 69 -4.28 -20.61 -1.01
CA ASP A 69 -5.36 -21.60 -0.87
C ASP A 69 -6.27 -21.22 0.30
N VAL A 70 -7.56 -21.40 0.08
CA VAL A 70 -8.58 -21.16 1.13
C VAL A 70 -8.50 -22.23 2.22
N HIS A 71 -8.21 -23.49 1.85
CA HIS A 71 -8.21 -24.61 2.77
C HIS A 71 -6.79 -25.10 3.05
N MET A 72 -6.27 -24.75 4.22
CA MET A 72 -4.95 -25.19 4.69
C MET A 72 -5.04 -25.78 6.10
N PRO A 73 -4.15 -26.73 6.48
CA PRO A 73 -4.25 -27.49 7.73
C PRO A 73 -4.17 -26.68 9.03
N ASP A 74 -3.49 -25.52 8.99
CA ASP A 74 -3.23 -24.66 10.16
C ASP A 74 -4.26 -23.54 10.35
N GLY A 75 -5.29 -23.52 9.53
CA GLY A 75 -6.32 -22.51 9.57
C GLY A 75 -6.80 -22.08 8.19
N SER A 76 -7.73 -21.14 8.15
CA SER A 76 -8.29 -20.64 6.91
C SER A 76 -7.31 -19.71 6.19
N GLY A 77 -7.13 -19.93 4.88
CA GLY A 77 -6.46 -18.96 4.01
C GLY A 77 -7.10 -17.59 4.05
N ILE A 78 -8.38 -17.50 4.43
CA ILE A 78 -9.10 -16.25 4.64
C ILE A 78 -8.49 -15.46 5.79
N GLU A 79 -8.17 -16.10 6.92
CA GLU A 79 -7.51 -15.42 8.05
C GLU A 79 -6.11 -14.91 7.68
N ALA A 80 -5.36 -15.71 6.94
CA ALA A 80 -4.06 -15.29 6.42
C ALA A 80 -4.20 -14.09 5.46
N ALA A 81 -5.22 -14.08 4.60
CA ALA A 81 -5.53 -12.98 3.70
C ALA A 81 -5.85 -11.68 4.47
N GLU A 82 -6.63 -11.78 5.55
CA GLU A 82 -6.93 -10.64 6.43
C GLU A 82 -5.64 -10.05 7.02
N HIS A 83 -4.80 -10.88 7.61
CA HIS A 83 -3.55 -10.43 8.21
C HIS A 83 -2.61 -9.79 7.18
N ILE A 84 -2.49 -10.40 5.99
CA ILE A 84 -1.65 -9.87 4.89
C ILE A 84 -2.17 -8.50 4.44
N THR A 85 -3.46 -8.37 4.17
CA THR A 85 -4.03 -7.12 3.65
C THR A 85 -4.01 -5.97 4.66
N GLN A 86 -4.13 -6.28 5.95
CA GLN A 86 -4.01 -5.28 7.02
C GLN A 86 -2.57 -4.81 7.20
N ALA A 87 -1.61 -5.74 7.26
CA ALA A 87 -0.22 -5.40 7.51
C ALA A 87 0.53 -4.90 6.27
N MET A 88 0.14 -5.36 5.07
CA MET A 88 0.83 -5.11 3.81
C MET A 88 -0.14 -4.64 2.71
N PRO A 89 -0.72 -3.45 2.81
CA PRO A 89 -1.77 -2.97 1.89
C PRO A 89 -1.32 -2.81 0.43
N GLY A 90 -0.02 -2.93 0.15
CA GLY A 90 0.54 -2.90 -1.19
C GLY A 90 0.71 -4.28 -1.83
N VAL A 91 0.36 -5.36 -1.12
CA VAL A 91 0.41 -6.74 -1.59
C VAL A 91 -0.99 -7.17 -2.02
N GLY A 92 -1.12 -7.64 -3.25
CA GLY A 92 -2.38 -8.21 -3.75
C GLY A 92 -2.60 -9.60 -3.14
N VAL A 93 -3.84 -9.92 -2.77
CA VAL A 93 -4.20 -11.27 -2.32
C VAL A 93 -5.23 -11.88 -3.28
N VAL A 94 -4.92 -13.06 -3.78
CA VAL A 94 -5.81 -13.87 -4.61
C VAL A 94 -6.07 -15.17 -3.87
N LEU A 95 -7.33 -15.40 -3.51
CA LEU A 95 -7.79 -16.65 -2.92
C LEU A 95 -8.04 -17.68 -4.02
N PHE A 96 -7.56 -18.90 -3.82
CA PHE A 96 -7.62 -20.00 -4.79
C PHE A 96 -8.20 -21.23 -4.12
N SER A 97 -9.36 -21.72 -4.57
CA SER A 97 -10.05 -22.83 -3.91
C SER A 97 -10.54 -23.90 -4.86
N GLY A 98 -10.38 -25.16 -4.46
CA GLY A 98 -10.98 -26.31 -5.14
C GLY A 98 -12.47 -26.48 -4.85
N ASP A 99 -12.99 -25.87 -3.80
CA ASP A 99 -14.39 -25.92 -3.43
C ASP A 99 -15.16 -24.79 -4.11
N GLN A 100 -15.97 -25.15 -5.10
CA GLN A 100 -16.83 -24.19 -5.82
C GLN A 100 -18.03 -23.72 -5.00
N THR A 101 -18.29 -24.33 -3.83
CA THR A 101 -19.38 -23.96 -2.92
C THR A 101 -18.96 -22.92 -1.90
N VAL A 102 -17.67 -22.57 -1.80
CA VAL A 102 -17.19 -21.51 -0.93
C VAL A 102 -17.80 -20.19 -1.38
N THR A 103 -18.83 -19.79 -0.66
CA THR A 103 -19.42 -18.46 -0.78
C THR A 103 -18.83 -17.61 0.34
N LEU A 104 -17.96 -16.69 -0.01
CA LEU A 104 -17.50 -15.69 0.96
C LEU A 104 -18.70 -14.83 1.35
N SER A 105 -18.97 -14.69 2.63
CA SER A 105 -19.95 -13.74 3.11
C SER A 105 -19.50 -12.31 2.80
N ASP A 106 -20.41 -11.37 2.69
CA ASP A 106 -20.08 -9.93 2.50
C ASP A 106 -19.08 -9.43 3.56
N ARG A 107 -19.14 -9.98 4.77
CA ARG A 107 -18.23 -9.66 5.85
C ARG A 107 -16.81 -10.18 5.58
N GLU A 108 -16.67 -11.41 5.11
CA GLU A 108 -15.36 -12.00 4.76
C GLU A 108 -14.76 -11.30 3.55
N VAL A 109 -15.55 -11.00 2.53
CA VAL A 109 -15.12 -10.20 1.37
C VAL A 109 -14.61 -8.82 1.82
N ALA A 110 -15.34 -8.16 2.72
CA ALA A 110 -14.94 -6.85 3.23
C ALA A 110 -13.71 -6.93 4.16
N ALA A 111 -13.59 -8.00 4.96
CA ALA A 111 -12.50 -8.16 5.92
C ALA A 111 -11.19 -8.56 5.24
N THR A 112 -11.23 -9.47 4.28
CA THR A 112 -10.02 -9.95 3.60
C THR A 112 -9.43 -8.91 2.67
N ALA A 113 -10.23 -7.95 2.17
CA ALA A 113 -9.83 -7.09 1.06
C ALA A 113 -9.11 -7.88 -0.07
N ALA A 114 -9.38 -9.21 -0.14
CA ALA A 114 -8.90 -10.06 -1.21
C ALA A 114 -9.42 -9.51 -2.54
N ILE A 115 -8.52 -9.38 -3.51
CA ILE A 115 -8.85 -8.71 -4.76
C ILE A 115 -9.60 -9.63 -5.70
N ALA A 116 -9.39 -10.94 -5.54
CA ALA A 116 -10.08 -11.94 -6.33
C ALA A 116 -10.16 -13.30 -5.63
N PHE A 117 -11.17 -14.05 -6.03
CA PHE A 117 -11.34 -15.46 -5.73
C PHE A 117 -11.31 -16.23 -7.04
N LEU A 118 -10.50 -17.28 -7.12
CA LEU A 118 -10.36 -18.13 -8.28
C LEU A 118 -10.68 -19.57 -7.93
N PRO A 119 -11.51 -20.28 -8.72
CA PRO A 119 -11.71 -21.70 -8.57
C PRO A 119 -10.50 -22.51 -9.07
N LYS A 120 -10.25 -23.67 -8.47
CA LYS A 120 -9.31 -24.70 -8.98
C LYS A 120 -10.11 -25.73 -9.81
N PRO A 121 -9.65 -26.11 -11.02
CA PRO A 121 -8.59 -25.46 -11.79
C PRO A 121 -9.05 -24.17 -12.48
N SER A 122 -8.16 -23.22 -12.61
CA SER A 122 -8.41 -21.99 -13.40
C SER A 122 -7.65 -22.02 -14.71
N PRO A 123 -8.23 -21.52 -15.82
CA PRO A 123 -7.51 -21.37 -17.07
C PRO A 123 -6.28 -20.46 -16.90
N PRO A 124 -5.12 -20.77 -17.53
CA PRO A 124 -3.89 -20.01 -17.38
C PRO A 124 -4.05 -18.51 -17.63
N ARG A 125 -4.80 -18.12 -18.65
CA ARG A 125 -5.06 -16.70 -18.97
C ARG A 125 -5.88 -15.98 -17.90
N VAL A 126 -6.79 -16.69 -17.23
CA VAL A 126 -7.61 -16.12 -16.15
C VAL A 126 -6.72 -15.90 -14.92
N LEU A 127 -5.88 -16.87 -14.58
CA LEU A 127 -4.89 -16.73 -13.50
C LEU A 127 -3.95 -15.55 -13.76
N ASP A 128 -3.34 -15.46 -14.96
CA ASP A 128 -2.45 -14.35 -15.32
C ASP A 128 -3.14 -12.99 -15.19
N SER A 129 -4.31 -12.84 -15.80
CA SER A 129 -5.03 -11.55 -15.75
C SER A 129 -5.45 -11.16 -14.34
N THR A 130 -5.84 -12.14 -13.51
CA THR A 130 -6.21 -11.91 -12.11
C THR A 130 -5.04 -11.49 -11.26
N LEU A 131 -3.87 -12.13 -11.41
CA LEU A 131 -2.65 -11.74 -10.71
C LEU A 131 -2.23 -10.31 -11.07
N ARG A 132 -2.27 -9.95 -12.35
CA ARG A 132 -1.96 -8.60 -12.83
C ARG A 132 -2.93 -7.56 -12.27
N LEU A 133 -4.21 -7.87 -12.28
CA LEU A 133 -5.22 -7.00 -11.68
C LEU A 133 -4.99 -6.83 -10.19
N ALA A 134 -4.71 -7.93 -9.47
CA ALA A 134 -4.44 -7.91 -8.04
C ALA A 134 -3.23 -7.04 -7.70
N ALA A 135 -2.11 -7.22 -8.41
CA ALA A 135 -0.91 -6.40 -8.22
C ALA A 135 -1.18 -4.91 -8.49
N THR A 136 -1.90 -4.60 -9.56
CA THR A 136 -2.23 -3.21 -9.93
C THR A 136 -3.10 -2.55 -8.87
N ARG A 137 -4.17 -3.23 -8.44
CA ARG A 137 -5.10 -2.70 -7.43
C ARG A 137 -4.45 -2.50 -6.07
N ALA A 138 -3.58 -3.41 -5.66
CA ALA A 138 -2.84 -3.26 -4.41
C ALA A 138 -1.92 -2.03 -4.44
N ARG A 139 -1.23 -1.79 -5.55
CA ARG A 139 -0.38 -0.59 -5.72
C ARG A 139 -1.21 0.70 -5.73
N GLU A 140 -2.35 0.71 -6.42
CA GLU A 140 -3.27 1.86 -6.44
C GLU A 140 -3.78 2.19 -5.03
N LEU A 141 -4.21 1.17 -4.27
CA LEU A 141 -4.67 1.33 -2.89
C LEU A 141 -3.56 1.85 -1.97
N LEU A 142 -2.34 1.33 -2.11
CA LEU A 142 -1.20 1.82 -1.32
C LEU A 142 -0.90 3.28 -1.62
N THR A 143 -0.92 3.67 -2.89
CA THR A 143 -0.69 5.06 -3.32
C THR A 143 -1.79 5.97 -2.76
N ALA A 144 -3.05 5.60 -2.93
CA ALA A 144 -4.18 6.37 -2.41
C ALA A 144 -4.14 6.54 -0.88
N ARG A 145 -3.74 5.48 -0.14
CA ARG A 145 -3.55 5.56 1.32
C ARG A 145 -2.42 6.51 1.72
N LYS A 146 -1.28 6.48 1.00
CA LYS A 146 -0.16 7.41 1.23
C LYS A 146 -0.57 8.86 0.97
N ASP A 147 -1.26 9.10 -0.12
CA ASP A 147 -1.73 10.44 -0.49
C ASP A 147 -2.73 10.97 0.54
N ALA A 148 -3.69 10.14 0.97
CA ALA A 148 -4.64 10.51 2.01
C ALA A 148 -3.95 10.79 3.36
N ALA A 149 -2.95 9.99 3.75
CA ALA A 149 -2.17 10.22 4.97
C ALA A 149 -1.37 11.53 4.88
N SER A 150 -0.73 11.78 3.74
CA SER A 150 0.02 13.02 3.49
C SER A 150 -0.88 14.25 3.54
N ALA A 151 -2.06 14.18 2.93
CA ALA A 151 -3.03 15.27 2.95
C ALA A 151 -3.55 15.56 4.37
N ARG A 152 -3.84 14.51 5.15
CA ARG A 152 -4.23 14.65 6.58
C ARG A 152 -3.12 15.31 7.38
N GLN A 153 -1.87 14.86 7.21
CA GLN A 153 -0.73 15.43 7.91
C GLN A 153 -0.51 16.90 7.55
N ALA A 154 -0.64 17.26 6.27
CA ALA A 154 -0.54 18.65 5.82
C ALA A 154 -1.63 19.54 6.45
N LEU A 155 -2.86 19.03 6.56
CA LEU A 155 -3.95 19.74 7.22
C LEU A 155 -3.68 19.95 8.72
N GLU A 156 -3.23 18.93 9.43
CA GLU A 156 -2.90 19.04 10.86
C GLU A 156 -1.70 19.96 11.09
N ASN A 157 -0.70 19.92 10.23
CA ASN A 157 0.42 20.84 10.27
C ASN A 157 -0.04 22.29 10.08
N ARG A 158 -0.94 22.54 9.13
CA ARG A 158 -1.51 23.87 8.91
C ARG A 158 -2.28 24.37 10.13
N LYS A 159 -3.14 23.54 10.73
CA LYS A 159 -3.88 23.89 11.96
C LYS A 159 -2.90 24.23 13.10
N THR A 160 -1.83 23.47 13.25
CA THR A 160 -0.82 23.72 14.28
C THR A 160 -0.13 25.06 14.07
N ILE A 161 0.26 25.41 12.84
CA ILE A 161 0.87 26.70 12.49
C ILE A 161 -0.12 27.84 12.75
N GLU A 162 -1.39 27.72 12.34
CA GLU A 162 -2.42 28.74 12.59
C GLU A 162 -2.63 29.00 14.09
N ARG A 163 -2.67 27.96 14.91
CA ARG A 163 -2.77 28.07 16.37
C ARG A 163 -1.55 28.79 16.96
N ALA A 164 -0.35 28.43 16.51
CA ALA A 164 0.88 29.05 16.95
C ALA A 164 0.95 30.55 16.58
N LYS A 165 0.51 30.92 15.37
CA LYS A 165 0.36 32.32 14.96
C LYS A 165 -0.53 33.08 15.96
N GLY A 166 -1.70 32.53 16.27
CA GLY A 166 -2.59 33.13 17.26
C GLY A 166 -2.00 33.29 18.65
N VAL A 167 -1.11 32.37 19.09
CA VAL A 167 -0.37 32.50 20.35
C VAL A 167 0.67 33.62 20.27
N LEU A 168 1.42 33.69 19.17
CA LEU A 168 2.44 34.74 18.97
C LEU A 168 1.79 36.12 18.92
N MET A 169 0.73 36.28 18.14
CA MET A 169 -0.03 37.56 18.08
C MET A 169 -0.43 38.05 19.47
N ARG A 170 -0.95 37.18 20.33
CA ARG A 170 -1.34 37.52 21.70
C ARG A 170 -0.13 37.84 22.61
N ARG A 171 1.00 37.17 22.43
CA ARG A 171 2.20 37.37 23.24
C ARG A 171 2.96 38.63 22.88
N THR A 172 3.06 38.92 21.58
CA THR A 172 3.93 39.99 21.05
C THR A 172 3.18 41.23 20.58
N GLY A 173 1.87 41.17 20.49
CA GLY A 173 1.05 42.23 19.86
C GLY A 173 1.24 42.37 18.34
N SER A 174 1.92 41.38 17.71
CA SER A 174 2.22 41.41 16.28
C SER A 174 0.99 41.14 15.41
N SER A 175 1.06 41.58 14.16
CA SER A 175 0.09 41.19 13.11
C SER A 175 0.22 39.72 12.73
N GLU A 176 -0.75 39.21 11.99
CA GLU A 176 -0.71 37.83 11.48
C GLU A 176 0.48 37.58 10.56
N GLU A 177 0.80 38.54 9.69
CA GLU A 177 1.94 38.47 8.77
C GLU A 177 3.28 38.44 9.52
N GLU A 178 3.40 39.25 10.55
CA GLU A 178 4.59 39.30 11.42
C GLU A 178 4.75 37.99 12.19
N ALA A 179 3.67 37.45 12.77
CA ALA A 179 3.70 36.18 13.47
C ALA A 179 4.12 35.03 12.54
N TYR A 180 3.61 34.99 11.32
CA TYR A 180 4.02 34.03 10.31
C TYR A 180 5.52 34.19 9.95
N SER A 181 5.96 35.45 9.75
CA SER A 181 7.36 35.75 9.43
C SER A 181 8.31 35.30 10.55
N ILE A 182 7.92 35.45 11.83
CA ILE A 182 8.68 34.95 12.98
C ILE A 182 8.82 33.42 12.91
N LEU A 183 7.71 32.69 12.72
CA LEU A 183 7.76 31.23 12.61
C LEU A 183 8.64 30.77 11.45
N ARG A 184 8.52 31.41 10.30
CA ARG A 184 9.29 31.08 9.10
C ARG A 184 10.77 31.34 9.30
N ARG A 185 11.14 32.49 9.81
CA ARG A 185 12.53 32.85 10.07
C ARG A 185 13.16 31.91 11.09
N THR A 186 12.48 31.64 12.21
CA THR A 186 12.98 30.71 13.23
C THR A 186 13.16 29.29 12.66
N SER A 187 12.25 28.85 11.79
CA SER A 187 12.36 27.58 11.07
C SER A 187 13.62 27.54 10.20
N GLN A 188 13.91 28.60 9.47
CA GLN A 188 15.09 28.72 8.62
C GLN A 188 16.39 28.77 9.44
N ASP A 189 16.44 29.63 10.48
CA ASP A 189 17.60 29.80 11.32
C ASP A 189 17.98 28.52 12.07
N ARG A 190 17.00 27.71 12.46
CA ARG A 190 17.21 26.43 13.14
C ARG A 190 17.29 25.23 12.22
N SER A 191 17.00 25.39 10.93
CA SER A 191 16.89 24.29 9.94
C SER A 191 15.90 23.20 10.38
N VAL A 192 14.77 23.60 10.99
CA VAL A 192 13.74 22.73 11.51
C VAL A 192 12.41 23.05 10.81
N PRO A 193 11.56 22.06 10.48
CA PRO A 193 10.27 22.31 9.88
C PRO A 193 9.41 23.31 10.67
N MET A 194 8.71 24.22 9.98
CA MET A 194 7.91 25.27 10.62
C MET A 194 6.88 24.71 11.62
N VAL A 195 6.33 23.52 11.36
CA VAL A 195 5.38 22.88 12.27
C VAL A 195 6.01 22.51 13.61
N GLU A 196 7.29 22.14 13.64
CA GLU A 196 8.00 21.85 14.90
C GLU A 196 8.22 23.13 15.71
N ILE A 197 8.58 24.23 15.05
CA ILE A 197 8.64 25.54 15.68
C ILE A 197 7.26 25.95 16.23
N ALA A 198 6.20 25.69 15.45
CA ALA A 198 4.84 25.98 15.88
C ALA A 198 4.43 25.17 17.12
N ARG A 199 4.82 23.89 17.21
CA ARG A 199 4.62 23.05 18.41
C ARG A 199 5.33 23.62 19.62
N ALA A 200 6.60 23.93 19.48
CA ALA A 200 7.41 24.51 20.56
C ALA A 200 6.84 25.83 21.08
N VAL A 201 6.30 26.69 20.18
CA VAL A 201 5.58 27.91 20.58
C VAL A 201 4.31 27.58 21.37
N LEU A 202 3.56 26.56 20.99
CA LEU A 202 2.35 26.11 21.70
C LEU A 202 2.66 25.49 23.06
N GLU A 203 3.79 24.81 23.20
CA GLU A 203 4.30 24.19 24.43
C GLU A 203 4.94 25.23 25.38
N GLY A 204 5.15 26.46 24.90
CA GLY A 204 5.62 27.55 25.72
C GLY A 204 7.13 27.65 25.85
N GLU A 205 7.92 27.05 24.95
CA GLU A 205 9.37 27.15 24.98
C GLU A 205 9.83 28.61 25.02
N PRO A 206 10.67 28.99 26.00
CA PRO A 206 11.20 30.36 26.12
C PRO A 206 12.14 30.72 24.96
N GLY A 207 12.04 31.93 24.46
CA GLY A 207 12.88 32.43 23.36
C GLY A 207 12.36 32.11 21.96
N LEU A 208 11.28 31.36 21.84
CA LEU A 208 10.60 31.16 20.57
C LEU A 208 9.49 32.21 20.38
N GLY A 209 9.68 33.08 19.37
CA GLY A 209 8.72 34.12 19.04
C GLY A 209 8.98 35.48 19.62
N GLU A 210 10.14 35.71 20.22
CA GLU A 210 10.58 37.06 20.55
C GLU A 210 11.06 37.78 19.29
N PRO A 211 10.64 39.04 19.03
CA PRO A 211 11.21 39.81 17.95
C PRO A 211 12.69 40.02 18.22
N PRO A 212 13.53 40.12 17.17
CA PRO A 212 14.94 40.39 17.36
C PRO A 212 15.12 41.66 18.22
N LYS A 213 15.88 41.55 19.28
CA LYS A 213 16.30 42.74 20.03
C LYS A 213 16.98 43.71 19.05
N ARG A 214 16.40 44.91 18.94
CA ARG A 214 16.97 45.99 18.13
C ARG A 214 18.32 46.40 18.69
#